data_7bba62a99fa733d20844e2f4b863c9c9
#
_entry.id   7bba62a99fa733d20844e2f4b863c9c9
#
_cell.length_a   1.000
_cell.length_b   1.000
_cell.length_c   1.000
_cell.angle_alpha   90.00
_cell.angle_beta   90.00
_cell.angle_gamma   90.00
#
_symmetry.space_group_name_H-M   'P 1'
#
loop_
_entity.id
_entity.type
_entity.pdbx_description
1 polymer ?
#
loop_
_entity_poly.entity_id
_entity_poly.type
_entity_poly.pdbx_seq_one_letter_code
_entity_poly.pdbx_strand_id
1 'polypeptide(L)' 'MPAIDPEDDRPKKKVVHEIGQDLSLLSVGELAERIYLLKDEIGRLEAETARKRASQTAADAFFKK' A
#
# COMPACT_ATOMS: atom_id res chain seq x y z
N MET A 1 8.95 24.13 -11.10
CA MET A 1 8.98 23.71 -10.60
C MET A 1 8.52 23.66 -9.98
N PRO A 2 8.34 23.57 -9.69
CA PRO A 2 8.14 23.39 -8.97
C PRO A 2 7.92 22.76 -8.40
N ALA A 3 7.29 22.62 -8.40
CA ALA A 3 7.18 22.18 -7.73
C ALA A 3 7.53 21.31 -7.56
N ILE A 4 7.70 21.16 -7.84
CA ILE A 4 8.20 20.38 -7.54
C ILE A 4 8.34 20.27 -6.62
N ASP A 5 7.66 20.13 -6.42
CA ASP A 5 7.96 19.99 -5.35
C ASP A 5 9.30 19.82 -5.13
N PRO A 6 9.83 20.62 -4.74
CA PRO A 6 11.18 20.51 -4.54
C PRO A 6 11.51 19.48 -3.59
N GLU A 7 10.64 19.21 -2.75
CA GLU A 7 10.95 18.18 -1.92
C GLU A 7 10.96 16.97 -2.67
N ASP A 8 10.40 16.95 -3.79
CA ASP A 8 10.49 15.82 -4.60
C ASP A 8 11.85 15.59 -5.00
N ASP A 9 12.60 16.64 -5.13
CA ASP A 9 13.94 16.47 -5.51
C ASP A 9 14.70 15.88 -4.41
N ARG A 10 14.33 16.15 -3.20
CA ARG A 10 15.07 15.66 -2.14
C ARG A 10 14.90 14.23 -2.07
N PRO A 11 15.90 13.50 -1.78
CA PRO A 11 15.79 12.10 -1.62
C PRO A 11 14.96 11.88 -0.42
N LYS A 12 13.70 11.96 -0.57
CA LYS A 12 12.82 11.75 0.45
C LYS A 12 12.83 10.33 0.80
N LYS A 13 13.05 9.96 2.00
CA LYS A 13 13.01 8.62 2.39
C LYS A 13 11.64 8.17 2.38
N LYS A 14 11.38 7.13 1.64
CA LYS A 14 10.09 6.55 1.61
C LYS A 14 9.90 5.82 2.88
N VAL A 15 8.82 6.03 3.57
CA VAL A 15 8.53 5.30 4.77
C VAL A 15 8.04 3.93 4.37
N VAL A 16 8.70 2.91 4.86
CA VAL A 16 8.35 1.55 4.52
C VAL A 16 8.20 0.77 5.80
N HIS A 17 7.22 -0.06 5.88
CA HIS A 17 7.03 -0.89 7.05
C HIS A 17 7.15 -2.34 6.65
N GLU A 18 7.98 -3.07 7.36
CA GLU A 18 8.15 -4.48 7.08
C GLU A 18 7.31 -5.24 8.08
N ILE A 19 6.49 -6.13 7.59
CA ILE A 19 5.62 -6.90 8.47
C ILE A 19 6.46 -7.69 9.44
N GLY A 20 6.15 -7.52 10.70
CA GLY A 20 6.87 -8.27 11.73
C GLY A 20 8.14 -7.61 12.22
N GLN A 21 8.46 -6.43 11.73
CA GLN A 21 9.70 -5.80 12.16
C GLN A 21 9.63 -5.39 13.62
N ASP A 22 10.78 -5.17 14.20
CA ASP A 22 10.91 -4.75 15.58
C ASP A 22 10.35 -3.35 15.71
N LEU A 23 9.50 -3.12 16.67
CA LEU A 23 8.87 -1.83 16.86
C LEU A 23 9.45 -1.03 18.01
N SER A 24 10.40 -1.60 18.72
CA SER A 24 10.85 -1.00 19.95
C SER A 24 11.46 0.38 19.80
N LEU A 25 11.99 0.68 18.62
CA LEU A 25 12.60 1.98 18.40
C LEU A 25 11.66 2.99 17.78
N LEU A 26 10.42 2.65 17.57
CA LEU A 26 9.49 3.56 16.94
C LEU A 26 8.74 4.36 17.99
N SER A 27 8.58 5.64 17.75
CA SER A 27 7.82 6.50 18.65
C SER A 27 6.34 6.30 18.39
N VAL A 28 5.52 6.85 19.24
CA VAL A 28 4.08 6.76 19.07
C VAL A 28 3.68 7.37 17.73
N GLY A 29 4.29 8.50 17.37
CA GLY A 29 3.97 9.11 16.10
C GLY A 29 4.37 8.26 14.94
N GLU A 30 5.52 7.62 15.05
CA GLU A 30 5.97 6.74 13.98
C GLU A 30 5.08 5.53 13.86
N LEU A 31 4.62 5.02 14.98
CA LEU A 31 3.70 3.89 14.94
C LEU A 31 2.38 4.29 14.28
N ALA A 32 1.91 5.50 14.55
CA ALA A 32 0.70 5.98 13.91
C ALA A 32 0.88 6.08 12.41
N GLU A 33 2.04 6.55 11.99
CA GLU A 33 2.34 6.63 10.58
C GLU A 33 2.32 5.27 9.93
N ARG A 34 2.87 4.28 10.63
CA ARG A 34 2.89 2.93 10.10
C ARG A 34 1.48 2.38 9.97
N ILE A 35 0.61 2.73 10.92
CA ILE A 35 -0.76 2.28 10.84
C ILE A 35 -1.44 2.84 9.60
N TYR A 36 -1.25 4.11 9.33
CA TYR A 36 -1.84 4.70 8.13
C TYR A 36 -1.30 4.04 6.87
N LEU A 37 0.00 3.84 6.86
CA LEU A 37 0.63 3.21 5.72
C LEU A 37 0.05 1.83 5.48
N LEU A 38 -0.15 1.08 6.54
CA LEU A 38 -0.66 -0.28 6.41
C LEU A 38 -2.13 -0.28 6.02
N LYS A 39 -2.89 0.71 6.48
CA LYS A 39 -4.28 0.80 6.08
C LYS A 39 -4.39 1.09 4.59
N ASP A 40 -3.52 1.96 4.09
CA ASP A 40 -3.50 2.22 2.67
C ASP A 40 -3.14 0.96 1.90
N GLU A 41 -2.20 0.22 2.41
CA GLU A 41 -1.76 -0.99 1.75
C GLU A 41 -2.87 -2.03 1.75
N ILE A 42 -3.61 -2.14 2.84
CA ILE A 42 -4.73 -3.06 2.91
C ILE A 42 -5.73 -2.71 1.82
N GLY A 43 -6.04 -1.41 1.70
CA GLY A 43 -6.97 -0.98 0.67
C GLY A 43 -6.48 -1.34 -0.72
N ARG A 44 -5.19 -1.17 -0.96
CA ARG A 44 -4.62 -1.48 -2.25
C ARG A 44 -4.72 -2.97 -2.55
N LEU A 45 -4.44 -3.79 -1.54
CA LEU A 45 -4.51 -5.23 -1.70
C LEU A 45 -5.94 -5.69 -1.91
N GLU A 46 -6.86 -5.07 -1.19
CA GLU A 46 -8.26 -5.42 -1.34
C GLU A 46 -8.76 -5.07 -2.72
N ALA A 47 -8.36 -3.91 -3.23
CA ALA A 47 -8.77 -3.50 -4.56
C ALA A 47 -8.23 -4.46 -5.60
N GLU A 48 -6.99 -4.88 -5.44
CA GLU A 48 -6.40 -5.80 -6.38
C GLU A 48 -7.08 -7.17 -6.29
N THR A 49 -7.42 -7.59 -5.09
CA THR A 49 -8.12 -8.84 -4.91
C THR A 49 -9.47 -8.81 -5.60
N ALA A 50 -10.20 -7.71 -5.44
CA ALA A 50 -11.50 -7.57 -6.07
C ALA A 50 -11.36 -7.61 -7.58
N ARG A 51 -10.35 -6.94 -8.11
CA ARG A 51 -10.14 -6.90 -9.53
C ARG A 51 -9.84 -8.28 -10.08
N LYS A 52 -9.01 -9.02 -9.37
CA LYS A 52 -8.66 -10.35 -9.82
C LYS A 52 -9.81 -11.33 -9.69
N ARG A 53 -10.63 -11.15 -8.66
CA ARG A 53 -11.80 -11.99 -8.52
C ARG A 53 -12.80 -11.74 -9.63
N ALA A 54 -13.00 -10.48 -9.98
CA ALA A 54 -13.91 -10.15 -11.05
C ALA A 54 -13.41 -10.76 -12.36
N SER A 55 -12.12 -10.69 -12.59
CA SER A 55 -11.54 -11.22 -13.78
C SER A 55 -11.68 -12.74 -13.82
N GLN A 56 -11.46 -13.37 -12.68
CA GLN A 56 -11.57 -14.82 -12.60
C GLN A 56 -12.99 -15.26 -12.81
N THR A 57 -13.94 -14.55 -12.23
CA THR A 57 -15.34 -14.87 -12.40
C THR A 57 -15.75 -14.74 -13.85
N ALA A 58 -15.27 -13.70 -14.52
CA ALA A 58 -15.59 -13.51 -15.91
C ALA A 58 -15.01 -14.63 -16.75
N ALA A 59 -13.81 -15.04 -16.44
CA ALA A 59 -13.18 -16.11 -17.18
C ALA A 59 -13.93 -17.43 -16.96
N ASP A 60 -14.32 -17.67 -15.73
CA ASP A 60 -15.07 -18.89 -15.42
C ASP A 60 -16.37 -18.91 -16.17
N ALA A 61 -17.06 -17.79 -16.20
CA ALA A 61 -18.33 -17.72 -16.92
C ALA A 61 -18.11 -17.93 -18.40
N PHE A 62 -17.01 -17.41 -18.90
CA PHE A 62 -16.73 -17.53 -20.31
C PHE A 62 -16.46 -18.98 -20.70
N PHE A 63 -15.76 -19.70 -19.86
CA PHE A 63 -15.43 -21.07 -20.16
C PHE A 63 -16.47 -22.06 -19.68
N LYS A 64 -17.45 -21.59 -18.95
CA LYS A 64 -18.43 -22.51 -18.46
C LYS A 64 -19.32 -22.97 -19.58
N LYS A 65 -19.64 -24.20 -19.62
CA LYS A 65 -20.50 -24.73 -20.68
C LYS A 65 -21.91 -24.87 -20.24
#